data_02e4d3b93b66bda78eeeab5cfe0d601a
#
_entry.id   02e4d3b93b66bda78eeeab5cfe0d601a
#
_cell.length_a   1.000
_cell.length_b   1.000
_cell.length_c   1.000
_cell.angle_alpha   90.00
_cell.angle_beta   90.00
_cell.angle_gamma   90.00
#
_symmetry.space_group_name_H-M   'P 1'
#
loop_
_entity.id
_entity.type
_entity.pdbx_description
1 polymer ?
#
loop_
_entity_poly.entity_id
_entity_poly.type
_entity_poly.pdbx_seq_one_letter_code
_entity_poly.pdbx_strand_id
1 'polypeptide(L)'
;MWAMQLFISSAMLAELQQLALAAVPQEICGMLFGRDGRVDSYRAAKNVADNPLRHFEIDPAILIGAERGQRDGGEPILGYYHSHPGGTVDPSQTDADSAAPDGRLWLILNGQDAAAWHAIENGEIYGRFRAILLDCPGAKGLTAGE
;
A
#
# COMPACT_ATOMS: atom_id res chain seq x y z
N MET A 1 -22.35 0.78 1.45
CA MET A 1 -21.54 1.98 1.66
C MET A 1 -20.06 1.63 1.61
N TRP A 2 -19.31 2.36 0.88
CA TRP A 2 -17.89 2.13 0.73
C TRP A 2 -17.12 2.55 1.97
N ALA A 3 -16.14 1.75 2.35
CA ALA A 3 -15.14 2.21 3.27
C ALA A 3 -14.33 3.30 2.58
N MET A 4 -14.48 4.54 3.01
CA MET A 4 -13.70 5.65 2.48
C MET A 4 -12.43 5.83 3.28
N GLN A 5 -11.95 4.75 3.89
CA GLN A 5 -10.78 4.79 4.75
C GLN A 5 -10.04 3.46 4.75
N LEU A 6 -8.78 3.54 5.11
CA LEU A 6 -7.93 2.39 5.41
C LEU A 6 -7.57 2.48 6.89
N PHE A 7 -7.96 1.48 7.66
CA PHE A 7 -7.58 1.38 9.06
C PHE A 7 -6.37 0.47 9.21
N ILE A 8 -5.34 0.95 9.91
CA ILE A 8 -4.16 0.15 10.25
C ILE A 8 -3.74 0.48 11.69
N SER A 9 -3.34 -0.54 12.45
CA SER A 9 -2.88 -0.30 13.80
C SER A 9 -1.55 0.47 13.81
N SER A 10 -1.32 1.25 14.86
CA SER A 10 -0.07 1.99 14.98
C SER A 10 1.14 1.07 15.07
N ALA A 11 0.98 -0.09 15.70
CA ALA A 11 2.06 -1.08 15.78
C ALA A 11 2.44 -1.60 14.40
N MET A 12 1.45 -1.94 13.58
CA MET A 12 1.70 -2.47 12.24
C MET A 12 2.32 -1.40 11.33
N LEU A 13 1.81 -0.18 11.37
CA LEU A 13 2.39 0.91 10.60
C LEU A 13 3.84 1.17 11.01
N ALA A 14 4.12 1.15 12.30
CA ALA A 14 5.49 1.33 12.79
C ALA A 14 6.41 0.24 12.26
N GLU A 15 5.96 -1.02 12.22
CA GLU A 15 6.74 -2.12 11.65
C GLU A 15 7.07 -1.86 10.18
N LEU A 16 6.06 -1.44 9.41
CA LEU A 16 6.27 -1.15 7.98
C LEU A 16 7.24 0.01 7.78
N GLN A 17 7.14 1.04 8.60
CA GLN A 17 8.06 2.17 8.52
C GLN A 17 9.49 1.77 8.87
N GLN A 18 9.68 0.88 9.84
CA GLN A 18 11.00 0.36 10.17
C GLN A 18 11.57 -0.46 9.01
N LEU A 19 10.74 -1.27 8.37
CA LEU A 19 11.17 -2.03 7.18
C LEU A 19 11.57 -1.09 6.05
N ALA A 20 10.81 -0.01 5.87
CA ALA A 20 11.13 0.99 4.84
C ALA A 20 12.48 1.66 5.09
N LEU A 21 12.74 2.05 6.34
CA LEU A 21 14.01 2.67 6.72
C LEU A 21 15.18 1.71 6.52
N ALA A 22 15.00 0.44 6.88
CA ALA A 22 16.05 -0.57 6.74
C ALA A 22 16.41 -0.88 5.29
N ALA A 23 15.49 -0.63 4.36
CA ALA A 23 15.68 -0.95 2.95
C ALA A 23 16.22 0.22 2.12
N VAL A 24 16.24 1.44 2.69
CA VAL A 24 16.71 2.62 1.97
C VAL A 24 18.06 2.32 1.30
N PRO A 25 18.27 2.66 0.04
CA PRO A 25 17.44 3.49 -0.84
C PRO A 25 16.40 2.74 -1.68
N GLN A 26 16.21 1.46 -1.46
CA GLN A 26 15.24 0.67 -2.23
C GLN A 26 13.82 0.83 -1.70
N GLU A 27 12.85 0.76 -2.60
CA GLU A 27 11.44 0.70 -2.23
C GLU A 27 11.12 -0.70 -1.70
N ILE A 28 10.43 -0.76 -0.56
CA ILE A 28 9.83 -2.02 -0.12
C ILE A 28 8.43 -2.13 -0.71
N CYS A 29 7.91 -3.35 -0.77
CA CYS A 29 6.55 -3.59 -1.19
C CYS A 29 5.99 -4.85 -0.53
N GLY A 30 4.67 -4.97 -0.61
CA GLY A 30 4.00 -6.14 -0.08
C GLY A 30 2.49 -6.04 -0.23
N MET A 31 1.80 -6.97 0.40
CA MET A 31 0.35 -7.08 0.32
C MET A 31 -0.28 -6.84 1.67
N LEU A 32 -1.47 -6.23 1.62
CA LEU A 32 -2.31 -6.01 2.78
C LEU A 32 -3.51 -6.93 2.69
N PHE A 33 -3.85 -7.57 3.81
CA PHE A 33 -5.00 -8.47 3.90
C PHE A 33 -5.97 -7.94 4.94
N GLY A 34 -7.26 -8.10 4.65
CA GLY A 34 -8.30 -7.63 5.55
C GLY A 34 -9.62 -7.43 4.84
N ARG A 35 -10.59 -6.86 5.56
CA ARG A 35 -11.94 -6.60 5.05
C ARG A 35 -12.38 -5.20 5.45
N ASP A 36 -13.25 -4.63 4.64
CA ASP A 36 -13.94 -3.38 4.96
C ASP A 36 -12.98 -2.25 5.32
N GLY A 37 -11.86 -2.19 4.57
CA GLY A 37 -10.85 -1.17 4.77
C GLY A 37 -9.95 -1.38 5.99
N ARG A 38 -10.10 -2.49 6.72
CA ARG A 38 -9.30 -2.76 7.93
C ARG A 38 -8.20 -3.75 7.62
N VAL A 39 -6.97 -3.35 7.86
CA VAL A 39 -5.80 -4.23 7.69
C VAL A 39 -5.71 -5.18 8.88
N ASP A 40 -5.80 -6.48 8.60
CA ASP A 40 -5.63 -7.52 9.62
C ASP A 40 -4.21 -8.04 9.65
N SER A 41 -3.58 -8.13 8.48
CA SER A 41 -2.21 -8.61 8.36
C SER A 41 -1.57 -8.06 7.11
N TYR A 42 -0.25 -8.18 7.01
CA TYR A 42 0.48 -7.86 5.79
C TYR A 42 1.49 -8.96 5.49
N ARG A 43 1.89 -9.04 4.23
CA ARG A 43 2.95 -9.95 3.81
C ARG A 43 3.98 -9.17 3.01
N ALA A 44 5.20 -9.15 3.51
CA ALA A 44 6.31 -8.53 2.79
C ALA A 44 6.60 -9.34 1.53
N ALA A 45 6.90 -8.65 0.45
CA ALA A 45 7.24 -9.27 -0.82
C ALA A 45 8.58 -8.72 -1.29
N LYS A 46 9.31 -9.54 -2.05
CA LYS A 46 10.53 -9.07 -2.67
C LYS A 46 10.16 -8.07 -3.77
N ASN A 47 10.88 -6.96 -3.82
CA ASN A 47 10.76 -6.02 -4.92
C ASN A 47 11.62 -6.55 -6.08
N VAL A 48 10.96 -7.05 -7.13
CA VAL A 48 11.64 -7.63 -8.30
C VAL A 48 11.67 -6.67 -9.49
N ALA A 49 11.40 -5.38 -9.26
CA ALA A 49 11.50 -4.38 -10.31
C ALA A 49 12.93 -4.26 -10.83
N ASP A 50 13.06 -3.93 -12.12
CA ASP A 50 14.37 -3.70 -12.74
C ASP A 50 15.13 -2.58 -12.05
N ASN A 51 14.40 -1.54 -11.60
CA ASN A 51 14.99 -0.43 -10.86
C ASN A 51 14.30 -0.28 -9.50
N PRO A 52 14.71 -1.06 -8.48
CA PRO A 52 14.03 -1.06 -7.18
C PRO A 52 14.23 0.23 -6.38
N LEU A 53 15.06 1.16 -6.86
CA LEU A 53 15.22 2.46 -6.22
C LEU A 53 14.10 3.43 -6.58
N ARG A 54 13.37 3.17 -7.67
CA ARG A 54 12.35 4.07 -8.20
C ARG A 54 11.01 3.42 -8.44
N HIS A 55 10.99 2.08 -8.48
CA HIS A 55 9.80 1.31 -8.77
C HIS A 55 9.69 0.15 -7.82
N PHE A 56 8.50 -0.40 -7.75
CA PHE A 56 8.34 -1.70 -7.12
C PHE A 56 7.56 -2.62 -8.05
N GLU A 57 7.85 -3.90 -7.91
CA GLU A 57 7.07 -4.96 -8.55
C GLU A 57 7.05 -6.12 -7.58
N ILE A 58 5.85 -6.52 -7.16
CA ILE A 58 5.70 -7.65 -6.25
C ILE A 58 6.04 -8.93 -7.02
N ASP A 59 6.87 -9.79 -6.42
CA ASP A 59 7.20 -11.08 -6.99
C ASP A 59 5.89 -11.79 -7.40
N PRO A 60 5.74 -12.14 -8.68
CA PRO A 60 4.50 -12.79 -9.16
C PRO A 60 4.11 -14.04 -8.38
N ALA A 61 5.06 -14.79 -7.84
CA ALA A 61 4.75 -15.98 -7.05
C ALA A 61 3.95 -15.63 -5.78
N ILE A 62 4.31 -14.51 -5.13
CA ILE A 62 3.58 -14.04 -3.95
C ILE A 62 2.18 -13.61 -4.32
N LEU A 63 2.05 -12.85 -5.41
CA LEU A 63 0.76 -12.34 -5.86
C LEU A 63 -0.18 -13.49 -6.25
N ILE A 64 0.31 -14.44 -7.03
CA ILE A 64 -0.47 -15.59 -7.46
C ILE A 64 -0.88 -16.44 -6.25
N GLY A 65 0.03 -16.65 -5.30
CA GLY A 65 -0.27 -17.40 -4.08
C GLY A 65 -1.36 -16.75 -3.25
N ALA A 66 -1.33 -15.41 -3.12
CA ALA A 66 -2.34 -14.68 -2.39
C ALA A 66 -3.70 -14.74 -3.08
N GLU A 67 -3.72 -14.63 -4.42
CA GLU A 67 -4.97 -14.73 -5.18
C GLU A 67 -5.60 -16.12 -5.05
N ARG A 68 -4.78 -17.16 -5.10
CA ARG A 68 -5.26 -18.53 -4.89
C ARG A 68 -5.79 -18.72 -3.48
N GLY A 69 -5.07 -18.20 -2.48
CA GLY A 69 -5.50 -18.29 -1.09
C GLY A 69 -6.86 -17.64 -0.88
N GLN A 70 -7.08 -16.48 -1.48
CA GLN A 70 -8.37 -15.79 -1.38
C GLN A 70 -9.49 -16.60 -2.03
N ARG A 71 -9.25 -17.15 -3.23
CA ARG A 71 -10.25 -17.99 -3.90
C ARG A 71 -10.62 -19.22 -3.08
N ASP A 72 -9.67 -19.75 -2.32
CA ASP A 72 -9.88 -20.95 -1.51
C ASP A 72 -10.44 -20.61 -0.12
N GLY A 73 -10.92 -19.40 0.08
CA GLY A 73 -11.55 -19.00 1.35
C GLY A 73 -10.59 -18.48 2.40
N GLY A 74 -9.33 -18.24 2.02
CA GLY A 74 -8.33 -17.65 2.92
C GLY A 74 -8.48 -16.15 3.07
N GLU A 75 -7.40 -15.51 3.50
CA GLU A 75 -7.42 -14.07 3.79
C GLU A 75 -7.78 -13.26 2.54
N PRO A 76 -8.76 -12.33 2.65
CA PRO A 76 -9.07 -11.44 1.54
C PRO A 76 -7.94 -10.46 1.30
N ILE A 77 -7.62 -10.22 0.04
CA ILE A 77 -6.64 -9.22 -0.34
C ILE A 77 -7.31 -7.86 -0.25
N LEU A 78 -6.76 -6.96 0.59
CA LEU A 78 -7.23 -5.61 0.72
C LEU A 78 -6.55 -4.69 -0.28
N GLY A 79 -5.26 -4.90 -0.49
CA GLY A 79 -4.48 -4.07 -1.40
C GLY A 79 -3.00 -4.28 -1.25
N TYR A 80 -2.26 -3.20 -1.48
CA TYR A 80 -0.79 -3.24 -1.53
C TYR A 80 -0.19 -2.11 -0.71
N TYR A 81 1.07 -2.29 -0.32
CA TYR A 81 1.85 -1.20 0.24
C TYR A 81 3.20 -1.11 -0.47
N HIS A 82 3.76 0.08 -0.51
CA HIS A 82 5.14 0.29 -0.91
C HIS A 82 5.67 1.58 -0.30
N SER A 83 6.99 1.72 -0.32
CA SER A 83 7.64 2.90 0.25
C SER A 83 8.19 3.82 -0.83
N HIS A 84 8.26 5.11 -0.49
CA HIS A 84 8.93 6.14 -1.29
C HIS A 84 10.11 6.68 -0.47
N PRO A 85 11.29 6.03 -0.54
CA PRO A 85 12.44 6.50 0.25
C PRO A 85 12.81 7.93 -0.12
N GLY A 86 12.83 8.82 0.89
CA GLY A 86 13.16 10.23 0.69
C GLY A 86 12.14 11.03 -0.10
N GLY A 87 10.98 10.46 -0.44
CA GLY A 87 9.95 11.12 -1.22
C GLY A 87 8.67 11.36 -0.42
N THR A 88 7.71 11.99 -1.08
CA THR A 88 6.37 12.18 -0.51
C THR A 88 5.61 10.86 -0.57
N VAL A 89 4.47 10.82 0.12
CA VAL A 89 3.61 9.63 0.13
C VAL A 89 2.46 9.72 -0.88
N ASP A 90 2.62 10.58 -1.86
CA ASP A 90 1.69 10.68 -2.98
C ASP A 90 2.05 9.65 -4.06
N PRO A 91 1.06 9.13 -4.81
CA PRO A 91 1.37 8.23 -5.92
C PRO A 91 2.20 8.94 -6.99
N SER A 92 3.15 8.22 -7.56
CA SER A 92 3.91 8.69 -8.71
C SER A 92 3.17 8.34 -10.00
N GLN A 93 3.62 8.94 -11.12
CA GLN A 93 3.11 8.55 -12.44
C GLN A 93 3.38 7.06 -12.71
N THR A 94 4.54 6.58 -12.28
CA THR A 94 4.88 5.16 -12.41
C THR A 94 3.91 4.28 -11.62
N ASP A 95 3.55 4.70 -10.41
CA ASP A 95 2.54 3.98 -9.62
C ASP A 95 1.22 3.90 -10.38
N ALA A 96 0.77 5.02 -10.94
CA ALA A 96 -0.49 5.06 -11.68
C ALA A 96 -0.46 4.21 -12.93
N ASP A 97 0.67 4.20 -13.64
CA ASP A 97 0.82 3.41 -14.86
C ASP A 97 0.81 1.91 -14.56
N SER A 98 1.25 1.53 -13.36
CA SER A 98 1.32 0.12 -12.95
C SER A 98 0.05 -0.40 -12.30
N ALA A 99 -0.78 0.50 -11.75
CA ALA A 99 -1.95 0.10 -10.97
C ALA A 99 -3.14 -0.24 -11.87
N ALA A 100 -3.81 -1.34 -11.56
CA ALA A 100 -5.08 -1.67 -12.19
C ALA A 100 -6.22 -0.94 -11.46
N PRO A 101 -7.29 -0.58 -12.19
CA PRO A 101 -8.46 0.05 -11.55
C PRO A 101 -9.35 -1.00 -10.88
N ASP A 102 -8.77 -1.77 -9.99
CA ASP A 102 -9.39 -2.96 -9.39
C ASP A 102 -10.08 -2.69 -8.05
N GLY A 103 -10.07 -1.43 -7.60
CA GLY A 103 -10.68 -1.06 -6.33
C GLY A 103 -9.84 -1.40 -5.12
N ARG A 104 -8.64 -1.90 -5.30
CA ARG A 104 -7.76 -2.21 -4.17
C ARG A 104 -7.19 -0.94 -3.56
N LEU A 105 -6.85 -1.05 -2.29
CA LEU A 105 -6.29 0.08 -1.54
C LEU A 105 -4.77 0.03 -1.63
N TRP A 106 -4.17 1.21 -1.68
CA TRP A 106 -2.72 1.37 -1.73
C TRP A 106 -2.27 2.19 -0.53
N LEU A 107 -1.34 1.65 0.23
CA LEU A 107 -0.70 2.36 1.33
C LEU A 107 0.69 2.74 0.85
N ILE A 108 0.96 4.04 0.78
CA ILE A 108 2.28 4.55 0.42
C ILE A 108 2.89 5.17 1.67
N LEU A 109 4.13 4.81 1.98
CA LEU A 109 4.75 5.26 3.21
C LEU A 109 6.23 5.60 3.00
N ASN A 110 6.75 6.36 3.94
CA ASN A 110 8.19 6.55 4.10
C ASN A 110 8.50 6.36 5.59
N GLY A 111 9.67 6.74 6.04
CA GLY A 111 10.05 6.55 7.44
C GLY A 111 9.27 7.39 8.45
N GLN A 112 8.50 8.38 7.98
CA GLN A 112 7.80 9.33 8.84
C GLN A 112 6.31 9.42 8.56
N ASP A 113 5.93 9.36 7.28
CA ASP A 113 4.56 9.62 6.83
C ASP A 113 3.96 8.41 6.18
N ALA A 114 2.63 8.43 6.03
CA ALA A 114 1.89 7.42 5.29
C ALA A 114 0.60 8.04 4.76
N ALA A 115 0.13 7.53 3.64
CA ALA A 115 -1.14 7.95 3.07
C ALA A 115 -1.80 6.78 2.36
N ALA A 116 -3.12 6.81 2.29
CA ALA A 116 -3.91 5.75 1.69
C ALA A 116 -4.61 6.25 0.43
N TRP A 117 -4.68 5.37 -0.55
CA TRP A 117 -5.19 5.66 -1.89
C TRP A 117 -6.07 4.53 -2.37
N HIS A 118 -7.02 4.86 -3.22
CA HIS A 118 -7.95 3.90 -3.80
C HIS A 118 -7.71 3.86 -5.30
N ALA A 119 -7.37 2.70 -5.85
CA ALA A 119 -7.09 2.54 -7.28
C ALA A 119 -8.40 2.33 -8.03
N ILE A 120 -8.82 3.34 -8.78
CA ILE A 120 -10.11 3.36 -9.48
C ILE A 120 -9.94 3.94 -10.87
N GLU A 121 -10.95 3.74 -11.72
CA GLU A 121 -11.01 4.44 -13.00
C GLU A 121 -11.29 5.92 -12.76
N ASN A 122 -10.64 6.76 -13.53
CA ASN A 122 -10.85 8.22 -13.49
C ASN A 122 -10.59 8.84 -12.13
N GLY A 123 -9.69 8.24 -11.35
CA GLY A 123 -9.24 8.85 -10.10
C GLY A 123 -8.54 10.18 -10.34
N GLU A 124 -8.61 11.09 -9.37
CA GLU A 124 -8.10 12.45 -9.49
C GLU A 124 -6.60 12.51 -9.71
N ILE A 125 -5.86 11.55 -9.18
CA ILE A 125 -4.41 11.52 -9.30
C ILE A 125 -4.04 10.65 -10.49
N TYR A 126 -3.52 11.27 -11.52
CA TYR A 126 -3.09 10.61 -12.76
C TYR A 126 -4.15 9.71 -13.40
N GLY A 127 -5.44 10.03 -13.18
CA GLY A 127 -6.53 9.23 -13.72
C GLY A 127 -6.71 7.87 -13.06
N ARG A 128 -6.02 7.60 -11.96
CA ARG A 128 -5.99 6.26 -11.34
C ARG A 128 -6.31 6.24 -9.87
N PHE A 129 -5.90 7.23 -9.10
CA PHE A 129 -6.02 7.17 -7.65
C PHE A 129 -6.93 8.24 -7.09
N ARG A 130 -7.64 7.89 -6.02
CA ARG A 130 -8.37 8.84 -5.19
C ARG A 130 -7.84 8.73 -3.77
N ALA A 131 -7.64 9.89 -3.12
CA ALA A 131 -7.23 9.92 -1.74
C ALA A 131 -8.36 9.41 -0.84
N ILE A 132 -8.00 8.60 0.16
CA ILE A 132 -8.93 8.16 1.19
C ILE A 132 -8.32 8.42 2.55
N LEU A 133 -9.15 8.42 3.58
CA LEU A 133 -8.70 8.62 4.95
C LEU A 133 -7.81 7.45 5.39
N LEU A 134 -6.64 7.77 5.96
CA LEU A 134 -5.84 6.77 6.67
C LEU A 134 -6.15 6.92 8.16
N ASP A 135 -6.75 5.90 8.73
CA ASP A 135 -7.10 5.87 10.15
C ASP A 135 -6.08 4.99 10.88
N CYS A 136 -5.22 5.65 11.65
CA CYS A 136 -4.19 4.96 12.41
C CYS A 136 -4.12 5.59 13.80
N PRO A 137 -4.98 5.15 14.73
CA PRO A 137 -5.05 5.75 16.06
C PRO A 137 -3.72 5.70 16.80
N GLY A 138 -3.33 6.81 17.40
CA GLY A 138 -2.10 6.91 18.17
C GLY A 138 -0.85 7.17 17.38
N ALA A 139 -0.90 7.16 16.05
CA ALA A 139 0.26 7.46 15.22
C ALA A 139 0.42 8.98 15.06
N LYS A 140 1.69 9.40 14.94
CA LYS A 140 2.04 10.80 14.68
C LYS A 140 2.61 10.93 13.28
N GLY A 141 2.52 12.14 12.73
CA GLY A 141 3.07 12.43 11.41
C GLY A 141 2.21 11.99 10.25
N LEU A 142 1.00 11.51 10.51
CA LEU A 142 0.07 11.13 9.44
C LEU A 142 -0.62 12.38 8.92
N THR A 143 -0.76 12.46 7.61
CA THR A 143 -1.37 13.60 6.95
C THR A 143 -2.72 13.27 6.32
N ALA A 144 -2.95 12.01 5.96
CA ALA A 144 -4.18 11.63 5.31
C ALA A 144 -5.37 11.81 6.24
N GLY A 145 -6.42 12.41 5.74
CA GLY A 145 -7.64 12.62 6.50
C GLY A 145 -7.60 13.76 7.47
N GLU A 146 -6.53 14.50 7.51
CA GLU A 146 -6.44 15.71 8.31
C GLU A 146 -7.35 16.80 7.76
#